data_e67a6402e65f1607655db8b417bd3ff6
#
_entry.id   e67a6402e65f1607655db8b417bd3ff6
#
_cell.length_a   1.000
_cell.length_b   1.000
_cell.length_c   1.000
_cell.angle_alpha   90.00
_cell.angle_beta   90.00
_cell.angle_gamma   90.00
#
_symmetry.space_group_name_H-M   'P 1'
#
loop_
_entity.id
_entity.type
_entity.pdbx_description
1 polymer ?
#
loop_
_entity_poly.entity_id
_entity_poly.type
_entity_poly.pdbx_seq_one_letter_code
_entity_poly.pdbx_strand_id
1 'polypeptide(L)'
;MSHRLPRSFYTRTDVVLLAQELLGKVLVTEFDTRTSGIITETEAYAGVTDRASHAFGNRRTNRTEVMYARGGTAYVYLCYGMHHLFNVVTHEEGTPHAVLIRAIRPLEGIDRMRLRRKGRPLRTEGPALVSLALGITTRHTGMDLLGGPISVEDLGYRPRRGTIIAGPRVGVAYAGADAMLPYRFRIAPSTPQSWERA
;
A
#
# COMPACT_ATOMS: atom_id res chain seq x y z
N MET A 1 -3.20 23.15 -6.82
CA MET A 1 -1.90 22.52 -6.41
C MET A 1 -2.08 21.01 -6.47
N SER A 2 -1.06 20.27 -6.92
CA SER A 2 -1.14 18.81 -6.93
C SER A 2 -1.15 18.29 -5.49
N HIS A 3 -2.10 17.43 -5.16
CA HIS A 3 -2.14 16.75 -3.86
C HIS A 3 -1.27 15.48 -3.82
N ARG A 4 -0.64 15.11 -4.94
CA ARG A 4 0.23 13.93 -5.03
C ARG A 4 1.42 14.07 -4.08
N LEU A 5 1.75 12.99 -3.40
CA LEU A 5 2.93 12.95 -2.53
C LEU A 5 4.20 13.15 -3.37
N PRO A 6 5.15 13.99 -2.93
CA PRO A 6 6.39 14.23 -3.65
C PRO A 6 7.35 13.04 -3.54
N ARG A 7 8.34 12.94 -4.44
CA ARG A 7 9.37 11.89 -4.40
C ARG A 7 10.06 11.81 -3.03
N SER A 8 10.36 12.95 -2.42
CA SER A 8 11.00 13.05 -1.11
C SER A 8 10.21 12.37 0.02
N PHE A 9 8.89 12.18 -0.13
CA PHE A 9 8.12 11.37 0.80
C PHE A 9 8.53 9.91 0.74
N TYR A 10 8.69 9.36 -0.47
CA TYR A 10 8.95 7.94 -0.69
C TYR A 10 10.41 7.53 -0.49
N THR A 11 11.37 8.48 -0.66
CA THR A 11 12.81 8.19 -0.58
C THR A 11 13.39 8.28 0.82
N ARG A 12 12.56 8.45 1.84
CA ARG A 12 12.98 8.41 3.24
C ARG A 12 13.39 7.00 3.64
N THR A 13 14.29 6.89 4.62
CA THR A 13 14.96 5.65 5.01
C THR A 13 14.13 4.73 5.90
N ASP A 14 13.22 5.28 6.70
CA ASP A 14 12.41 4.51 7.65
C ASP A 14 11.10 4.04 7.02
N VAL A 15 11.10 2.80 6.52
CA VAL A 15 9.91 2.18 5.92
C VAL A 15 8.78 1.94 6.92
N VAL A 16 9.12 1.75 8.20
CA VAL A 16 8.13 1.51 9.27
C VAL A 16 7.35 2.79 9.55
N LEU A 17 8.06 3.92 9.64
CA LEU A 17 7.44 5.23 9.76
C LEU A 17 6.62 5.58 8.52
N LEU A 18 7.15 5.31 7.32
CA LEU A 18 6.42 5.53 6.06
C LEU A 18 5.11 4.74 5.98
N ALA A 19 5.11 3.49 6.44
CA ALA A 19 3.90 2.68 6.49
C ALA A 19 2.83 3.29 7.41
N GLN A 20 3.22 3.87 8.53
CA GLN A 20 2.30 4.60 9.42
C GLN A 20 1.77 5.89 8.78
N GLU A 21 2.65 6.67 8.15
CA GLU A 21 2.27 7.95 7.55
C GLU A 21 1.46 7.82 6.26
N LEU A 22 1.47 6.65 5.62
CA LEU A 22 0.57 6.33 4.51
C LEU A 22 -0.88 6.13 4.98
N LEU A 23 -1.13 5.84 6.25
CA LEU A 23 -2.48 5.82 6.79
C LEU A 23 -3.10 7.24 6.71
N GLY A 24 -4.31 7.31 6.19
CA GLY A 24 -5.00 8.59 5.94
C GLY A 24 -4.67 9.21 4.58
N LYS A 25 -3.60 8.78 3.88
CA LYS A 25 -3.40 9.18 2.49
C LYS A 25 -4.41 8.49 1.59
N VAL A 26 -4.60 9.01 0.39
CA VAL A 26 -5.58 8.52 -0.57
C VAL A 26 -4.88 7.83 -1.73
N LEU A 27 -5.13 6.53 -1.90
CA LEU A 27 -4.68 5.80 -3.08
C LEU A 27 -5.69 6.02 -4.21
N VAL A 28 -5.21 6.49 -5.35
CA VAL A 28 -6.00 6.90 -6.51
C VAL A 28 -5.61 6.10 -7.73
N THR A 29 -6.59 5.76 -8.56
CA THR A 29 -6.37 5.23 -9.91
C THR A 29 -7.22 5.97 -10.94
N GLU A 30 -6.63 6.27 -12.10
CA GLU A 30 -7.23 7.02 -13.21
C GLU A 30 -7.02 6.23 -14.52
N PHE A 31 -7.61 5.00 -14.60
CA PHE A 31 -7.50 4.16 -15.80
C PHE A 31 -8.58 4.50 -16.82
N ASP A 32 -9.83 4.31 -16.45
CA ASP A 32 -11.05 4.59 -17.23
C ASP A 32 -11.94 5.59 -16.51
N THR A 33 -11.98 5.50 -15.22
CA THR A 33 -12.72 6.37 -14.30
C THR A 33 -11.86 6.53 -13.05
N ARG A 34 -11.83 7.74 -12.50
CA ARG A 34 -11.16 7.99 -11.22
C ARG A 34 -11.81 7.14 -10.14
N THR A 35 -11.02 6.29 -9.51
CA THR A 35 -11.41 5.55 -8.31
C THR A 35 -10.39 5.79 -7.21
N SER A 36 -10.86 6.02 -5.99
CA SER A 36 -9.96 6.33 -4.89
C SER A 36 -10.46 5.81 -3.54
N GLY A 37 -9.53 5.63 -2.60
CA GLY A 37 -9.85 5.26 -1.24
C GLY A 37 -8.79 5.68 -0.24
N ILE A 38 -9.23 6.02 0.98
CA ILE A 38 -8.37 6.40 2.08
C ILE A 38 -7.69 5.13 2.61
N ILE A 39 -6.37 5.12 2.68
CA ILE A 39 -5.58 4.00 3.19
C ILE A 39 -5.84 3.85 4.68
N THR A 40 -6.28 2.65 5.10
CA THR A 40 -6.65 2.32 6.48
C THR A 40 -5.81 1.22 7.09
N GLU A 41 -5.06 0.47 6.27
CA GLU A 41 -4.17 -0.59 6.73
C GLU A 41 -2.96 -0.73 5.79
N THR A 42 -1.77 -0.87 6.39
CA THR A 42 -0.49 -1.03 5.69
C THR A 42 0.38 -2.08 6.36
N GLU A 43 1.35 -2.64 5.62
CA GLU A 43 2.44 -3.45 6.17
C GLU A 43 3.77 -2.96 5.63
N ALA A 44 4.76 -2.77 6.52
CA ALA A 44 6.13 -2.45 6.16
C ALA A 44 6.96 -3.71 5.90
N TYR A 45 7.83 -3.65 4.88
CA TYR A 45 8.79 -4.69 4.52
C TYR A 45 10.17 -4.05 4.35
N ALA A 46 11.08 -4.36 5.29
CA ALA A 46 12.38 -3.67 5.43
C ALA A 46 13.50 -4.33 4.59
N GLY A 47 13.17 -4.78 3.41
CA GLY A 47 14.13 -5.19 2.39
C GLY A 47 15.02 -6.37 2.78
N VAL A 48 16.33 -6.20 2.65
CA VAL A 48 17.31 -7.29 2.69
C VAL A 48 17.48 -7.94 4.07
N THR A 49 17.16 -7.26 5.14
CA THR A 49 17.29 -7.74 6.51
C THR A 49 16.01 -8.35 7.07
N ASP A 50 14.87 -8.12 6.41
CA ASP A 50 13.54 -8.57 6.84
C ASP A 50 13.20 -9.91 6.19
N ARG A 51 13.15 -10.99 6.98
CA ARG A 51 12.83 -12.35 6.51
C ARG A 51 11.44 -12.47 5.87
N ALA A 52 10.53 -11.57 6.14
CA ALA A 52 9.23 -11.55 5.48
C ALA A 52 9.23 -10.84 4.12
N SER A 53 10.29 -10.09 3.81
CA SER A 53 10.44 -9.39 2.53
C SER A 53 10.79 -10.37 1.39
N HIS A 54 10.24 -10.13 0.21
CA HIS A 54 10.63 -10.85 -1.00
C HIS A 54 12.11 -10.64 -1.38
N ALA A 55 12.72 -9.53 -0.93
CA ALA A 55 14.11 -9.18 -1.17
C ALA A 55 15.04 -9.62 -0.02
N PHE A 56 14.56 -10.41 0.95
CA PHE A 56 15.39 -10.90 2.04
C PHE A 56 16.69 -11.56 1.52
N GLY A 57 17.80 -11.31 2.20
CA GLY A 57 19.11 -11.81 1.81
C GLY A 57 19.62 -11.24 0.48
N ASN A 58 19.15 -10.04 0.10
CA ASN A 58 19.46 -9.38 -1.18
C ASN A 58 18.99 -10.17 -2.41
N ARG A 59 17.89 -10.89 -2.27
CA ARG A 59 17.32 -11.70 -3.35
C ARG A 59 16.82 -10.83 -4.49
N ARG A 60 17.49 -10.94 -5.65
CA ARG A 60 17.21 -10.18 -6.85
C ARG A 60 16.77 -11.12 -7.99
N THR A 61 15.54 -10.98 -8.43
CA THR A 61 14.90 -11.80 -9.46
C THR A 61 14.02 -10.89 -10.33
N ASN A 62 13.55 -11.36 -11.48
CA ASN A 62 12.60 -10.59 -12.31
C ASN A 62 11.39 -10.07 -11.51
N ARG A 63 10.95 -10.80 -10.49
CA ARG A 63 9.84 -10.38 -9.62
C ARG A 63 10.24 -9.30 -8.64
N THR A 64 11.43 -9.36 -8.06
CA THR A 64 11.87 -8.46 -6.99
C THR A 64 12.67 -7.27 -7.51
N GLU A 65 13.08 -7.27 -8.78
CA GLU A 65 13.87 -6.21 -9.39
C GLU A 65 13.25 -4.82 -9.18
N VAL A 66 11.94 -4.72 -9.33
CA VAL A 66 11.20 -3.46 -9.13
C VAL A 66 11.30 -2.92 -7.70
N MET A 67 11.54 -3.77 -6.70
CA MET A 67 11.72 -3.33 -5.31
C MET A 67 13.00 -2.51 -5.12
N TYR A 68 13.98 -2.70 -6.00
CA TYR A 68 15.25 -1.95 -6.00
C TYR A 68 15.16 -0.63 -6.76
N ALA A 69 14.01 -0.34 -7.41
CA ALA A 69 13.77 0.95 -8.05
C ALA A 69 13.64 2.06 -6.99
N ARG A 70 13.76 3.29 -7.44
CA ARG A 70 13.61 4.48 -6.58
C ARG A 70 12.21 4.55 -5.95
N GLY A 71 12.12 4.94 -4.71
CA GLY A 71 10.88 5.11 -3.96
C GLY A 71 9.83 5.93 -4.71
N GLY A 72 8.55 5.56 -4.59
CA GLY A 72 7.44 6.08 -5.39
C GLY A 72 7.18 5.29 -6.67
N THR A 73 7.68 4.06 -6.74
CA THR A 73 7.40 3.09 -7.80
C THR A 73 6.37 2.06 -7.32
N ALA A 74 5.44 1.69 -8.19
CA ALA A 74 4.44 0.64 -7.91
C ALA A 74 5.07 -0.75 -8.01
N TYR A 75 4.87 -1.59 -7.01
CA TYR A 75 5.20 -3.01 -7.05
C TYR A 75 3.94 -3.84 -6.87
N VAL A 76 3.51 -4.53 -7.92
CA VAL A 76 2.32 -5.37 -7.89
C VAL A 76 2.70 -6.81 -8.23
N TYR A 77 2.35 -7.74 -7.36
CA TYR A 77 2.63 -9.15 -7.60
C TYR A 77 1.38 -10.03 -7.48
N LEU A 78 1.42 -11.23 -8.03
CA LEU A 78 0.38 -12.25 -7.86
C LEU A 78 0.65 -13.09 -6.61
N CYS A 79 -0.36 -13.16 -5.75
CA CYS A 79 -0.42 -14.08 -4.64
C CYS A 79 -1.33 -15.26 -5.02
N TYR A 80 -0.86 -16.49 -4.80
CA TYR A 80 -1.55 -17.73 -5.21
C TYR A 80 -2.01 -17.76 -6.68
N GLY A 81 -1.29 -17.08 -7.57
CA GLY A 81 -1.58 -17.04 -9.00
C GLY A 81 -2.84 -16.27 -9.43
N MET A 82 -3.60 -15.70 -8.48
CA MET A 82 -4.88 -15.06 -8.78
C MET A 82 -5.10 -13.68 -8.15
N HIS A 83 -4.38 -13.34 -7.09
CA HIS A 83 -4.61 -12.11 -6.34
C HIS A 83 -3.51 -11.10 -6.58
N HIS A 84 -3.86 -9.94 -7.14
CA HIS A 84 -2.93 -8.83 -7.28
C HIS A 84 -2.79 -8.09 -5.95
N LEU A 85 -1.56 -7.91 -5.49
CA LEU A 85 -1.24 -7.19 -4.26
C LEU A 85 -0.37 -5.99 -4.57
N PHE A 86 -0.85 -4.79 -4.22
CA PHE A 86 -0.20 -3.52 -4.54
C PHE A 86 0.66 -3.04 -3.38
N ASN A 87 1.92 -2.73 -3.71
CA ASN A 87 2.89 -2.14 -2.80
C ASN A 87 3.44 -0.83 -3.38
N VAL A 88 3.85 0.04 -2.48
CA VAL A 88 4.63 1.24 -2.77
C VAL A 88 6.09 0.93 -2.45
N VAL A 89 6.98 1.00 -3.45
CA VAL A 89 8.42 0.94 -3.22
C VAL A 89 8.85 2.23 -2.50
N THR A 90 9.72 2.09 -1.52
CA THR A 90 10.25 3.21 -0.73
C THR A 90 11.78 3.16 -0.66
N HIS A 91 12.40 4.23 -0.14
CA HIS A 91 13.85 4.42 -0.07
C HIS A 91 14.48 4.89 -1.41
N GLU A 92 15.76 5.22 -1.39
CA GLU A 92 16.52 5.52 -2.60
C GLU A 92 16.75 4.24 -3.41
N GLU A 93 17.09 4.41 -4.69
CA GLU A 93 17.39 3.30 -5.59
C GLU A 93 18.45 2.35 -5.02
N GLY A 94 18.25 1.06 -5.22
CA GLY A 94 19.13 0.01 -4.70
C GLY A 94 18.77 -0.53 -3.31
N THR A 95 17.85 0.11 -2.57
CA THR A 95 17.39 -0.38 -1.27
C THR A 95 15.94 -0.88 -1.37
N PRO A 96 15.68 -2.20 -1.28
CA PRO A 96 14.39 -2.79 -1.66
C PRO A 96 13.36 -2.76 -0.53
N HIS A 97 13.03 -1.58 -0.05
CA HIS A 97 11.95 -1.38 0.91
C HIS A 97 10.60 -1.25 0.21
N ALA A 98 9.54 -1.75 0.81
CA ALA A 98 8.19 -1.62 0.28
C ALA A 98 7.12 -1.54 1.38
N VAL A 99 6.02 -0.87 1.07
CA VAL A 99 4.82 -0.84 1.92
C VAL A 99 3.66 -1.46 1.16
N LEU A 100 3.10 -2.54 1.67
CA LEU A 100 1.88 -3.17 1.15
C LEU A 100 0.65 -2.38 1.63
N ILE A 101 -0.23 -2.02 0.70
CA ILE A 101 -1.52 -1.42 1.02
C ILE A 101 -2.56 -2.53 1.19
N ARG A 102 -3.06 -2.69 2.42
CA ARG A 102 -3.90 -3.82 2.80
C ARG A 102 -5.39 -3.53 2.84
N ALA A 103 -5.76 -2.31 3.21
CA ALA A 103 -7.16 -1.89 3.23
C ALA A 103 -7.29 -0.42 2.89
N ILE A 104 -8.42 -0.08 2.28
CA ILE A 104 -8.84 1.30 2.01
C ILE A 104 -10.29 1.50 2.43
N ARG A 105 -10.65 2.73 2.78
CA ARG A 105 -12.04 3.18 2.82
C ARG A 105 -12.38 3.83 1.49
N PRO A 106 -13.32 3.29 0.68
CA PRO A 106 -13.70 3.87 -0.60
C PRO A 106 -14.10 5.34 -0.47
N LEU A 107 -13.65 6.17 -1.43
CA LEU A 107 -13.90 7.61 -1.44
C LEU A 107 -14.61 8.05 -2.73
N GLU A 108 -14.05 7.74 -3.89
CA GLU A 108 -14.59 8.11 -5.21
C GLU A 108 -14.70 6.89 -6.12
N GLY A 109 -15.61 6.95 -7.10
CA GLY A 109 -15.79 5.89 -8.10
C GLY A 109 -16.36 4.60 -7.52
N ILE A 110 -17.17 4.68 -6.47
CA ILE A 110 -17.71 3.54 -5.71
C ILE A 110 -18.49 2.59 -6.63
N ASP A 111 -19.28 3.11 -7.56
CA ASP A 111 -20.06 2.26 -8.50
C ASP A 111 -19.13 1.49 -9.44
N ARG A 112 -18.03 2.10 -9.89
CA ARG A 112 -17.01 1.40 -10.67
C ARG A 112 -16.34 0.27 -9.86
N MET A 113 -16.06 0.52 -8.58
CA MET A 113 -15.54 -0.53 -7.67
C MET A 113 -16.55 -1.66 -7.50
N ARG A 114 -17.86 -1.37 -7.38
CA ARG A 114 -18.93 -2.37 -7.30
C ARG A 114 -18.99 -3.24 -8.57
N LEU A 115 -18.91 -2.62 -9.75
CA LEU A 115 -18.87 -3.34 -11.03
C LEU A 115 -17.69 -4.31 -11.10
N ARG A 116 -16.49 -3.89 -10.68
CA ARG A 116 -15.29 -4.75 -10.60
C ARG A 116 -15.48 -5.94 -9.64
N ARG A 117 -16.36 -5.80 -8.64
CA ARG A 117 -16.73 -6.88 -7.70
C ARG A 117 -17.74 -7.92 -8.27
N LYS A 118 -18.26 -7.69 -9.48
CA LYS A 118 -19.14 -8.62 -10.19
C LYS A 118 -20.33 -9.10 -9.32
N GLY A 119 -21.10 -8.17 -8.77
CA GLY A 119 -22.29 -8.45 -7.96
C GLY A 119 -22.04 -8.88 -6.51
N ARG A 120 -20.78 -9.04 -6.09
CA ARG A 120 -20.46 -9.30 -4.68
C ARG A 120 -20.45 -7.97 -3.89
N PRO A 121 -20.76 -7.99 -2.58
CA PRO A 121 -20.67 -6.79 -1.75
C PRO A 121 -19.33 -6.09 -1.87
N LEU A 122 -19.34 -4.75 -1.92
CA LEU A 122 -18.12 -3.97 -1.93
C LEU A 122 -17.40 -4.13 -0.58
N ARG A 123 -16.25 -4.77 -0.63
CA ARG A 123 -15.32 -4.93 0.50
C ARG A 123 -13.94 -4.54 0.01
N THR A 124 -13.22 -3.80 0.83
CA THR A 124 -11.90 -3.24 0.53
C THR A 124 -10.90 -3.52 1.66
N GLU A 125 -11.28 -4.40 2.58
CA GLU A 125 -10.42 -4.96 3.63
C GLU A 125 -9.73 -6.22 3.09
N GLY A 126 -8.42 -6.15 2.99
CA GLY A 126 -7.55 -7.16 2.40
C GLY A 126 -6.92 -6.71 1.08
N PRO A 127 -5.61 -6.97 0.86
CA PRO A 127 -4.83 -6.36 -0.22
C PRO A 127 -5.32 -6.76 -1.62
N ALA A 128 -5.82 -7.98 -1.77
CA ALA A 128 -6.43 -8.43 -3.04
C ALA A 128 -7.71 -7.65 -3.36
N LEU A 129 -8.51 -7.31 -2.34
CA LEU A 129 -9.75 -6.56 -2.50
C LEU A 129 -9.49 -5.08 -2.81
N VAL A 130 -8.42 -4.51 -2.26
CA VAL A 130 -7.92 -3.17 -2.61
C VAL A 130 -7.59 -3.12 -4.10
N SER A 131 -6.73 -4.03 -4.56
CA SER A 131 -6.30 -4.06 -5.97
C SER A 131 -7.50 -4.29 -6.91
N LEU A 132 -8.41 -5.20 -6.56
CA LEU A 132 -9.61 -5.45 -7.35
C LEU A 132 -10.52 -4.21 -7.43
N ALA A 133 -10.78 -3.55 -6.30
CA ALA A 133 -11.64 -2.36 -6.25
C ALA A 133 -11.07 -1.22 -7.10
N LEU A 134 -9.76 -0.99 -7.01
CA LEU A 134 -9.08 0.07 -7.75
C LEU A 134 -8.68 -0.32 -9.18
N GLY A 135 -8.88 -1.58 -9.61
CA GLY A 135 -8.51 -2.06 -10.94
C GLY A 135 -7.00 -2.24 -11.14
N ILE A 136 -6.25 -2.39 -10.04
CA ILE A 136 -4.80 -2.56 -10.06
C ILE A 136 -4.45 -4.03 -10.37
N THR A 137 -3.53 -4.23 -11.30
CA THR A 137 -3.04 -5.56 -11.71
C THR A 137 -1.51 -5.53 -11.86
N THR A 138 -0.90 -6.69 -12.06
CA THR A 138 0.57 -6.82 -12.25
C THR A 138 1.12 -6.04 -13.43
N ARG A 139 0.30 -5.68 -14.44
CA ARG A 139 0.70 -4.82 -15.57
C ARG A 139 1.11 -3.41 -15.13
N HIS A 140 0.76 -3.01 -13.92
CA HIS A 140 1.10 -1.70 -13.36
C HIS A 140 2.38 -1.73 -12.52
N THR A 141 3.06 -2.88 -12.44
CA THR A 141 4.39 -2.97 -11.81
C THR A 141 5.39 -2.09 -12.55
N GLY A 142 6.19 -1.33 -11.80
CA GLY A 142 7.16 -0.38 -12.33
C GLY A 142 6.58 1.01 -12.65
N MET A 143 5.28 1.23 -12.52
CA MET A 143 4.69 2.56 -12.76
C MET A 143 5.16 3.57 -11.71
N ASP A 144 5.46 4.77 -12.17
CA ASP A 144 5.76 5.92 -11.32
C ASP A 144 4.47 6.50 -10.72
N LEU A 145 4.43 6.58 -9.39
CA LEU A 145 3.29 7.11 -8.63
C LEU A 145 3.19 8.65 -8.66
N LEU A 146 4.19 9.34 -9.23
CA LEU A 146 4.19 10.79 -9.32
C LEU A 146 3.56 11.31 -10.62
N GLY A 147 3.74 10.58 -11.72
CA GLY A 147 3.26 10.99 -13.04
C GLY A 147 2.26 10.04 -13.68
N GLY A 148 2.11 8.82 -13.14
CA GLY A 148 1.28 7.78 -13.70
C GLY A 148 -0.21 7.86 -13.34
N PRO A 149 -1.00 6.90 -13.86
CA PRO A 149 -2.43 6.79 -13.55
C PRO A 149 -2.71 6.18 -12.17
N ILE A 150 -1.69 5.78 -11.43
CA ILE A 150 -1.77 5.43 -10.01
C ILE A 150 -1.01 6.50 -9.24
N SER A 151 -1.62 7.03 -8.19
CA SER A 151 -0.97 8.01 -7.32
C SER A 151 -1.39 7.83 -5.87
N VAL A 152 -0.59 8.38 -4.96
CA VAL A 152 -0.97 8.57 -3.56
C VAL A 152 -1.06 10.07 -3.30
N GLU A 153 -2.19 10.51 -2.77
CA GLU A 153 -2.49 11.92 -2.55
C GLU A 153 -2.65 12.24 -1.06
N ASP A 154 -2.28 13.44 -0.67
CA ASP A 154 -2.57 13.99 0.67
C ASP A 154 -3.77 14.94 0.57
N LEU A 155 -4.94 14.47 0.97
CA LEU A 155 -6.18 15.26 1.00
C LEU A 155 -6.54 15.76 2.42
N GLY A 156 -5.56 15.73 3.34
CA GLY A 156 -5.73 16.22 4.71
C GLY A 156 -6.41 15.24 5.67
N TYR A 157 -6.73 14.01 5.26
CA TYR A 157 -7.22 13.02 6.21
C TYR A 157 -6.10 12.57 7.14
N ARG A 158 -6.37 12.59 8.44
CA ARG A 158 -5.42 12.16 9.48
C ARG A 158 -6.11 11.17 10.43
N PRO A 159 -5.45 10.04 10.74
CA PRO A 159 -5.91 9.21 11.85
C PRO A 159 -5.81 10.02 13.15
N ARG A 160 -6.83 9.96 13.99
CA ARG A 160 -6.75 10.58 15.32
C ARG A 160 -5.64 9.95 16.15
N ARG A 161 -5.01 10.76 16.98
CA ARG A 161 -3.97 10.28 17.90
C ARG A 161 -4.49 9.10 18.74
N GLY A 162 -3.68 8.02 18.82
CA GLY A 162 -4.03 6.81 19.55
C GLY A 162 -4.96 5.84 18.83
N THR A 163 -5.38 6.12 17.58
CA THR A 163 -6.23 5.19 16.81
C THR A 163 -5.44 4.23 15.93
N ILE A 164 -4.14 4.43 15.75
CA ILE A 164 -3.28 3.50 15.01
C ILE A 164 -2.90 2.34 15.91
N ILE A 165 -3.22 1.13 15.46
CA ILE A 165 -2.86 -0.13 16.10
C ILE A 165 -1.72 -0.75 15.30
N ALA A 166 -0.59 -0.97 15.97
CA ALA A 166 0.52 -1.74 15.43
C ALA A 166 0.41 -3.22 15.86
N GLY A 167 0.85 -4.13 14.99
CA GLY A 167 0.83 -5.56 15.29
C GLY A 167 1.60 -6.37 14.24
N PRO A 168 1.60 -7.71 14.37
CA PRO A 168 2.24 -8.60 13.43
C PRO A 168 1.60 -8.53 12.03
N ARG A 169 2.44 -8.74 11.00
CA ARG A 169 2.01 -8.85 9.60
C ARG A 169 1.24 -10.15 9.36
N VAL A 170 0.41 -10.16 8.32
CA VAL A 170 -0.44 -11.31 8.00
C VAL A 170 0.22 -12.22 6.95
N GLY A 171 0.19 -13.53 7.19
CA GLY A 171 0.64 -14.53 6.21
C GLY A 171 2.16 -14.65 6.09
N VAL A 172 2.92 -14.21 7.10
CA VAL A 172 4.39 -14.21 7.10
C VAL A 172 5.00 -15.17 8.14
N ALA A 173 4.27 -16.20 8.58
CA ALA A 173 4.76 -17.16 9.58
C ALA A 173 6.12 -17.81 9.22
N TYR A 174 6.42 -17.91 7.93
CA TYR A 174 7.71 -18.43 7.43
C TYR A 174 8.92 -17.54 7.80
N ALA A 175 8.69 -16.30 8.22
CA ALA A 175 9.75 -15.36 8.57
C ALA A 175 10.35 -15.57 9.98
N GLY A 176 9.91 -16.59 10.72
CA GLY A 176 10.43 -16.89 12.06
C GLY A 176 10.19 -15.73 13.03
N ALA A 177 11.24 -15.25 13.70
CA ALA A 177 11.15 -14.16 14.66
C ALA A 177 10.62 -12.85 14.03
N ASP A 178 10.93 -12.58 12.76
CA ASP A 178 10.49 -11.36 12.08
C ASP A 178 8.98 -11.36 11.81
N ALA A 179 8.31 -12.51 11.87
CA ALA A 179 6.86 -12.59 11.78
C ALA A 179 6.15 -11.86 12.93
N MET A 180 6.80 -11.73 14.08
CA MET A 180 6.26 -11.08 15.27
C MET A 180 6.53 -9.55 15.31
N LEU A 181 7.33 -9.02 14.39
CA LEU A 181 7.59 -7.58 14.31
C LEU A 181 6.28 -6.80 14.12
N PRO A 182 6.08 -5.68 14.85
CA PRO A 182 4.84 -4.89 14.78
C PRO A 182 4.82 -3.99 13.54
N TYR A 183 5.04 -4.57 12.36
CA TYR A 183 5.18 -3.88 11.08
C TYR A 183 3.88 -3.79 10.28
N ARG A 184 2.76 -4.14 10.88
CA ARG A 184 1.42 -3.93 10.35
C ARG A 184 0.73 -2.82 11.13
N PHE A 185 0.22 -1.82 10.42
CA PHE A 185 -0.47 -0.67 10.98
C PHE A 185 -1.88 -0.62 10.44
N ARG A 186 -2.84 -0.46 11.32
CA ARG A 186 -4.25 -0.30 10.95
C ARG A 186 -4.91 0.76 11.82
N ILE A 187 -5.87 1.47 11.23
CA ILE A 187 -6.71 2.36 12.01
C ILE A 187 -7.77 1.52 12.71
N ALA A 188 -7.98 1.75 14.01
CA ALA A 188 -9.04 1.11 14.77
C ALA A 188 -10.38 1.23 14.03
N PRO A 189 -11.30 0.22 14.14
CA PRO A 189 -12.56 0.23 13.41
C PRO A 189 -13.21 1.59 13.49
N SER A 190 -13.54 2.12 12.32
CA SER A 190 -13.96 3.51 12.16
C SER A 190 -15.30 3.76 12.83
N THR A 191 -15.24 4.36 14.00
CA THR A 191 -16.28 5.31 14.35
C THR A 191 -16.04 6.58 13.51
N PRO A 192 -17.08 7.41 13.24
CA PRO A 192 -16.90 8.72 12.60
C PRO A 192 -15.81 9.59 13.26
N GLN A 193 -15.45 9.25 14.49
CA GLN A 193 -14.46 9.91 15.33
C GLN A 193 -12.99 9.50 15.09
N SER A 194 -12.70 8.50 14.22
CA SER A 194 -11.32 8.04 13.99
C SER A 194 -10.52 8.92 13.02
N TRP A 195 -11.14 9.93 12.44
CA TRP A 195 -10.55 10.79 11.40
C TRP A 195 -10.68 12.27 11.76
N GLU A 196 -9.62 13.00 11.53
CA GLU A 196 -9.62 14.45 11.49
C GLU A 196 -9.35 14.88 10.05
N ARG A 197 -10.00 15.96 9.62
CA ARG A 197 -9.65 16.63 8.38
C ARG A 197 -8.86 17.88 8.75
N ALA A 198 -7.60 17.92 8.32
CA ALA A 198 -6.73 19.08 8.50
C ALA A 198 -7.17 20.23 7.61
#